data_a59cd3a41b27c97393d7683c93fb9342
#
_entry.id   a59cd3a41b27c97393d7683c93fb9342
#
_cell.length_a   1.000
_cell.length_b   1.000
_cell.length_c   1.000
_cell.angle_alpha   90.00
_cell.angle_beta   90.00
_cell.angle_gamma   90.00
#
_symmetry.space_group_name_H-M   'P 1'
#
loop_
_entity.id
_entity.type
_entity.pdbx_description
1 polymer ?
#
loop_
_entity_poly.entity_id
_entity_poly.type
_entity_poly.pdbx_seq_one_letter_code
_entity_poly.pdbx_strand_id
1 'polypeptide(L)'
;MRRNTRYIILTTTVALCTGVSLPFLLGSSVLNTEQQSVKSEVPYCVTSPTVPSQISFAGQNVDLLRYDHRERMDRELMSFTYMHSTTMLTIKRANRYFPVIEPILRANGIPDDFKYLAVIESALNHLAKS
;
A
#
# COMPACT_ATOMS: atom_id res chain seq x y z
N MET A 1 4.62 -11.24 49.58
CA MET A 1 3.59 -11.07 48.56
C MET A 1 3.34 -12.37 47.76
N ARG A 2 3.31 -13.55 48.40
CA ARG A 2 3.21 -14.90 47.78
C ARG A 2 2.07 -15.77 48.29
N ARG A 3 1.13 -15.21 49.08
CA ARG A 3 0.08 -16.01 49.75
C ARG A 3 -1.28 -16.01 49.04
N ASN A 4 -1.57 -15.07 48.17
CA ASN A 4 -2.90 -14.91 47.55
C ASN A 4 -3.11 -15.74 46.27
N THR A 5 -2.03 -16.17 45.64
CA THR A 5 -2.13 -16.92 44.35
C THR A 5 -2.57 -18.39 44.58
N ARG A 6 -2.34 -18.92 45.76
CA ARG A 6 -2.70 -20.34 46.09
C ARG A 6 -4.19 -20.52 46.39
N TYR A 7 -4.87 -19.48 46.86
CA TYR A 7 -6.30 -19.56 47.14
C TYR A 7 -7.18 -19.43 45.92
N ILE A 8 -6.70 -18.78 44.87
CA ILE A 8 -7.45 -18.62 43.59
C ILE A 8 -7.48 -19.96 42.83
N ILE A 9 -6.42 -20.75 42.93
CA ILE A 9 -6.34 -22.08 42.28
C ILE A 9 -7.22 -23.11 42.99
N LEU A 10 -7.38 -22.99 44.32
CA LEU A 10 -8.18 -23.94 45.09
C LEU A 10 -9.69 -23.71 44.96
N THR A 11 -10.14 -22.49 44.67
CA THR A 11 -11.56 -22.18 44.54
C THR A 11 -12.11 -22.53 43.13
N THR A 12 -11.26 -22.63 42.14
CA THR A 12 -11.67 -23.03 40.77
C THR A 12 -11.82 -24.56 40.63
N THR A 13 -11.16 -25.36 41.44
CA THR A 13 -11.24 -26.83 41.38
C THR A 13 -12.45 -27.40 42.10
N VAL A 14 -13.05 -26.69 43.06
CA VAL A 14 -14.26 -27.17 43.77
C VAL A 14 -15.56 -26.95 42.99
N ALA A 15 -15.58 -25.98 42.10
CA ALA A 15 -16.76 -25.69 41.26
C ALA A 15 -17.01 -26.69 40.12
N LEU A 16 -16.06 -27.60 39.86
CA LEU A 16 -16.16 -28.54 38.73
C LEU A 16 -16.81 -29.89 39.10
N CYS A 17 -17.17 -30.14 40.40
CA CYS A 17 -17.65 -31.43 40.84
C CYS A 17 -19.14 -31.48 41.20
N THR A 18 -19.88 -30.37 41.09
CA THR A 18 -21.33 -30.42 41.26
C THR A 18 -21.98 -30.40 39.87
N GLY A 19 -22.30 -31.60 39.39
CA GLY A 19 -22.99 -31.82 38.15
C GLY A 19 -24.39 -31.19 38.15
N VAL A 20 -24.51 -29.97 37.68
CA VAL A 20 -25.76 -29.39 37.23
C VAL A 20 -25.75 -29.50 35.70
N SER A 21 -26.40 -30.52 35.21
CA SER A 21 -26.73 -30.65 33.82
C SER A 21 -27.75 -29.58 33.43
N LEU A 22 -27.23 -28.40 33.08
CA LEU A 22 -28.04 -27.39 32.39
C LEU A 22 -28.08 -27.77 30.92
N PRO A 23 -29.25 -27.99 30.32
CA PRO A 23 -29.31 -28.19 28.88
C PRO A 23 -28.86 -26.92 28.19
N PHE A 24 -27.68 -26.98 27.60
CA PHE A 24 -27.13 -25.93 26.75
C PHE A 24 -27.92 -25.92 25.41
N LEU A 25 -29.11 -25.35 25.47
CA LEU A 25 -29.84 -24.88 24.30
C LEU A 25 -29.32 -23.51 23.89
N LEU A 26 -28.04 -23.45 23.61
CA LEU A 26 -27.54 -22.37 22.80
C LEU A 26 -27.58 -22.83 21.35
N GLY A 27 -28.62 -22.35 20.69
CA GLY A 27 -28.63 -22.37 19.25
C GLY A 27 -27.31 -21.82 18.77
N SER A 28 -26.52 -22.66 18.12
CA SER A 28 -25.42 -22.25 17.29
C SER A 28 -25.99 -21.38 16.17
N SER A 29 -26.20 -20.10 16.44
CA SER A 29 -26.18 -19.13 15.38
C SER A 29 -24.72 -19.11 14.88
N VAL A 30 -24.42 -20.12 14.06
CA VAL A 30 -23.32 -20.05 13.15
C VAL A 30 -23.54 -18.73 12.41
N LEU A 31 -22.79 -17.71 12.81
CA LEU A 31 -22.56 -16.57 11.94
C LEU A 31 -21.89 -17.14 10.71
N ASN A 32 -22.71 -17.62 9.77
CA ASN A 32 -22.33 -17.67 8.39
C ASN A 32 -22.05 -16.23 7.99
N THR A 33 -20.83 -15.78 8.31
CA THR A 33 -20.21 -14.76 7.53
C THR A 33 -20.04 -15.40 6.15
N GLU A 34 -21.10 -15.33 5.37
CA GLU A 34 -20.95 -15.44 3.93
C GLU A 34 -19.90 -14.40 3.58
N GLN A 35 -18.68 -14.88 3.42
CA GLN A 35 -17.71 -14.18 2.60
C GLN A 35 -18.39 -14.13 1.22
N GLN A 36 -19.21 -13.11 1.03
CA GLN A 36 -19.52 -12.63 -0.29
C GLN A 36 -18.16 -12.27 -0.89
N SER A 37 -17.55 -13.26 -1.51
CA SER A 37 -16.56 -13.02 -2.53
C SER A 37 -17.31 -12.16 -3.55
N VAL A 38 -17.15 -10.85 -3.42
CA VAL A 38 -17.48 -9.90 -4.46
C VAL A 38 -16.56 -10.30 -5.60
N LYS A 39 -17.03 -11.23 -6.39
CA LYS A 39 -16.47 -11.59 -7.67
C LYS A 39 -16.83 -10.43 -8.59
N SER A 40 -16.19 -9.28 -8.35
CA SER A 40 -16.16 -8.22 -9.33
C SER A 40 -15.34 -8.78 -10.48
N GLU A 41 -16.01 -9.42 -11.39
CA GLU A 41 -15.47 -9.71 -12.71
C GLU A 41 -15.33 -8.36 -13.44
N VAL A 42 -14.39 -7.54 -12.96
CA VAL A 42 -13.88 -6.46 -13.80
C VAL A 42 -13.07 -7.18 -14.88
N PRO A 43 -13.54 -7.18 -16.14
CA PRO A 43 -12.79 -7.84 -17.19
C PRO A 43 -11.39 -7.20 -17.18
N TYR A 44 -10.37 -8.03 -16.95
CA TYR A 44 -8.98 -7.58 -17.01
C TYR A 44 -8.68 -7.22 -18.46
N CYS A 45 -8.74 -5.94 -18.75
CA CYS A 45 -8.43 -5.40 -20.08
C CYS A 45 -6.99 -4.87 -20.07
N VAL A 46 -6.15 -5.51 -20.86
CA VAL A 46 -4.79 -5.01 -21.11
C VAL A 46 -4.87 -3.93 -22.16
N THR A 47 -4.58 -2.69 -21.79
CA THR A 47 -4.58 -1.54 -22.70
C THR A 47 -3.19 -0.92 -22.75
N SER A 48 -2.77 -0.46 -23.92
CA SER A 48 -1.57 0.36 -24.04
C SER A 48 -1.88 1.80 -23.63
N PRO A 49 -1.14 2.38 -22.67
CA PRO A 49 -1.31 3.79 -22.33
C PRO A 49 -0.93 4.68 -23.52
N THR A 50 -1.66 5.77 -23.72
CA THR A 50 -1.37 6.71 -24.80
C THR A 50 -0.16 7.57 -24.45
N VAL A 51 0.85 7.58 -25.31
CA VAL A 51 2.02 8.46 -25.16
C VAL A 51 1.63 9.89 -25.54
N PRO A 52 1.82 10.88 -24.66
CA PRO A 52 1.56 12.29 -24.99
C PRO A 52 2.52 12.80 -26.08
N SER A 53 2.16 13.88 -26.77
CA SER A 53 3.01 14.49 -27.77
C SER A 53 4.19 15.27 -27.16
N GLN A 54 4.00 15.82 -25.98
CA GLN A 54 5.00 16.57 -25.22
C GLN A 54 4.79 16.44 -23.73
N ILE A 55 5.84 16.61 -22.96
CA ILE A 55 5.82 16.72 -21.49
C ILE A 55 6.64 17.92 -21.07
N SER A 56 6.37 18.44 -19.88
CA SER A 56 7.19 19.49 -19.26
C SER A 56 7.90 18.92 -18.03
N PHE A 57 9.18 19.26 -17.88
CA PHE A 57 9.97 18.93 -16.68
C PHE A 57 10.86 20.13 -16.32
N ALA A 58 10.80 20.59 -15.08
CA ALA A 58 11.54 21.74 -14.58
C ALA A 58 11.39 23.01 -15.45
N GLY A 59 10.20 23.24 -16.02
CA GLY A 59 9.91 24.35 -16.92
C GLY A 59 10.43 24.18 -18.34
N GLN A 60 11.04 23.05 -18.68
CA GLN A 60 11.51 22.73 -20.02
C GLN A 60 10.53 21.77 -20.72
N ASN A 61 10.17 22.07 -21.95
CA ASN A 61 9.34 21.21 -22.77
C ASN A 61 10.19 20.15 -23.47
N VAL A 62 9.78 18.90 -23.37
CA VAL A 62 10.38 17.77 -24.07
C VAL A 62 9.41 17.30 -25.15
N ASP A 63 9.86 17.36 -26.40
CA ASP A 63 9.11 16.88 -27.56
C ASP A 63 9.19 15.36 -27.65
N LEU A 64 8.04 14.71 -27.59
CA LEU A 64 7.88 13.26 -27.72
C LEU A 64 7.40 12.83 -29.10
N LEU A 65 7.37 13.73 -30.08
CA LEU A 65 7.11 13.38 -31.49
C LEU A 65 8.30 12.68 -32.15
N ARG A 66 9.51 12.93 -31.64
CA ARG A 66 10.69 12.21 -32.10
C ARG A 66 10.56 10.73 -31.76
N TYR A 67 10.85 9.86 -32.71
CA TYR A 67 10.67 8.41 -32.61
C TYR A 67 11.40 7.83 -31.39
N ASP A 68 12.66 8.18 -31.18
CA ASP A 68 13.49 7.70 -30.07
C ASP A 68 12.95 8.11 -28.70
N HIS A 69 12.47 9.35 -28.55
CA HIS A 69 11.86 9.84 -27.30
C HIS A 69 10.52 9.15 -27.03
N ARG A 70 9.71 9.02 -28.10
CA ARG A 70 8.40 8.38 -28.01
C ARG A 70 8.51 6.91 -27.60
N GLU A 71 9.43 6.17 -28.23
CA GLU A 71 9.64 4.76 -27.91
C GLU A 71 10.10 4.55 -26.46
N ARG A 72 11.02 5.38 -25.98
CA ARG A 72 11.45 5.35 -24.56
C ARG A 72 10.30 5.64 -23.62
N MET A 73 9.51 6.68 -23.90
CA MET A 73 8.37 7.05 -23.07
C MET A 73 7.31 5.93 -23.05
N ASP A 74 7.01 5.34 -24.20
CA ASP A 74 6.04 4.23 -24.30
C ASP A 74 6.48 3.04 -23.44
N ARG A 75 7.75 2.66 -23.51
CA ARG A 75 8.32 1.58 -22.70
C ARG A 75 8.20 1.88 -21.21
N GLU A 76 8.52 3.10 -20.78
CA GLU A 76 8.44 3.47 -19.36
C GLU A 76 6.98 3.52 -18.88
N LEU A 77 6.06 4.05 -19.70
CA LEU A 77 4.63 4.07 -19.42
C LEU A 77 4.05 2.65 -19.28
N MET A 78 4.41 1.74 -20.20
CA MET A 78 4.00 0.34 -20.12
C MET A 78 4.54 -0.33 -18.87
N SER A 79 5.82 -0.17 -18.59
CA SER A 79 6.46 -0.72 -17.40
C SER A 79 5.76 -0.24 -16.11
N PHE A 80 5.58 1.06 -15.99
CA PHE A 80 4.95 1.66 -14.79
C PHE A 80 3.47 1.28 -14.64
N THR A 81 2.74 1.17 -15.75
CA THR A 81 1.32 0.81 -15.75
C THR A 81 1.10 -0.62 -15.26
N TYR A 82 1.97 -1.55 -15.64
CA TYR A 82 1.78 -2.97 -15.32
C TYR A 82 2.58 -3.47 -14.11
N MET A 83 3.47 -2.66 -13.56
CA MET A 83 4.14 -2.95 -12.29
C MET A 83 3.28 -2.54 -11.08
N HIS A 84 2.05 -3.04 -11.01
CA HIS A 84 1.03 -2.57 -10.06
C HIS A 84 1.51 -2.48 -8.60
N SER A 85 2.19 -3.49 -8.09
CA SER A 85 2.67 -3.50 -6.70
C SER A 85 3.72 -2.43 -6.45
N THR A 86 4.68 -2.29 -7.35
CA THR A 86 5.76 -1.29 -7.25
C THR A 86 5.21 0.12 -7.40
N THR A 87 4.34 0.33 -8.40
CA THR A 87 3.67 1.61 -8.65
C THR A 87 2.84 2.04 -7.44
N MET A 88 2.01 1.14 -6.89
CA MET A 88 1.19 1.41 -5.72
C MET A 88 2.04 1.74 -4.49
N LEU A 89 3.14 1.00 -4.28
CA LEU A 89 4.07 1.27 -3.18
C LEU A 89 4.75 2.63 -3.34
N THR A 90 5.16 2.96 -4.56
CA THR A 90 5.78 4.26 -4.88
C THR A 90 4.82 5.41 -4.64
N ILE A 91 3.55 5.30 -5.05
CA ILE A 91 2.51 6.31 -4.79
C ILE A 91 2.31 6.51 -3.28
N LYS A 92 2.23 5.42 -2.51
CA LYS A 92 2.09 5.50 -1.04
C LYS A 92 3.29 6.20 -0.39
N ARG A 93 4.50 5.93 -0.88
CA ARG A 93 5.73 6.59 -0.40
C ARG A 93 5.77 8.06 -0.81
N ALA A 94 5.36 8.39 -2.04
CA ALA A 94 5.28 9.76 -2.52
C ALA A 94 4.34 10.60 -1.63
N ASN A 95 3.16 10.10 -1.31
CA ASN A 95 2.23 10.78 -0.40
C ASN A 95 2.82 11.03 1.00
N ARG A 96 3.76 10.19 1.45
CA ARG A 96 4.44 10.35 2.73
C ARG A 96 5.61 11.34 2.68
N TYR A 97 6.42 11.28 1.60
CA TYR A 97 7.71 11.98 1.56
C TYR A 97 7.67 13.28 0.76
N PHE A 98 6.78 13.44 -0.22
CA PHE A 98 6.69 14.69 -0.98
C PHE A 98 6.40 15.92 -0.11
N PRO A 99 5.49 15.86 0.89
CA PRO A 99 5.28 17.00 1.78
C PRO A 99 6.52 17.44 2.57
N VAL A 100 7.51 16.56 2.72
CA VAL A 100 8.80 16.88 3.37
C VAL A 100 9.82 17.39 2.34
N ILE A 101 9.85 16.80 1.15
CA ILE A 101 10.82 17.13 0.09
C ILE A 101 10.52 18.50 -0.54
N GLU A 102 9.25 18.77 -0.86
CA GLU A 102 8.83 19.97 -1.57
C GLU A 102 9.21 21.29 -0.88
N PRO A 103 9.05 21.47 0.46
CA PRO A 103 9.50 22.67 1.13
C PRO A 103 11.01 22.86 1.06
N ILE A 104 11.79 21.76 1.09
CA ILE A 104 13.26 21.80 1.01
C ILE A 104 13.69 22.24 -0.38
N LEU A 105 13.09 21.71 -1.44
CA LEU A 105 13.36 22.12 -2.80
C LEU A 105 13.08 23.61 -3.01
N ARG A 106 11.91 24.07 -2.56
CA ARG A 106 11.51 25.49 -2.65
C ARG A 106 12.46 26.41 -1.89
N ALA A 107 12.86 26.03 -0.67
CA ALA A 107 13.78 26.82 0.15
C ALA A 107 15.17 26.99 -0.51
N ASN A 108 15.55 26.05 -1.39
CA ASN A 108 16.80 26.07 -2.14
C ASN A 108 16.65 26.58 -3.58
N GLY A 109 15.48 27.08 -3.98
CA GLY A 109 15.24 27.57 -5.35
C GLY A 109 15.28 26.48 -6.41
N ILE A 110 15.08 25.22 -6.03
CA ILE A 110 15.08 24.08 -6.96
C ILE A 110 13.65 23.82 -7.44
N PRO A 111 13.45 23.60 -8.75
CA PRO A 111 12.12 23.27 -9.27
C PRO A 111 11.51 22.03 -8.60
N ASP A 112 10.21 22.10 -8.34
CA ASP A 112 9.47 21.10 -7.58
C ASP A 112 9.48 19.70 -8.24
N ASP A 113 9.61 19.66 -9.58
CA ASP A 113 9.69 18.43 -10.35
C ASP A 113 10.89 17.54 -9.96
N PHE A 114 11.95 18.10 -9.36
CA PHE A 114 13.09 17.31 -8.89
C PHE A 114 12.76 16.34 -7.76
N LYS A 115 11.58 16.43 -7.13
CA LYS A 115 11.09 15.39 -6.20
C LYS A 115 11.00 14.02 -6.87
N TYR A 116 10.71 13.98 -8.19
CA TYR A 116 10.64 12.73 -8.94
C TYR A 116 12.00 12.07 -9.16
N LEU A 117 13.10 12.81 -9.03
CA LEU A 117 14.44 12.21 -9.05
C LEU A 117 14.63 11.22 -7.89
N ALA A 118 14.15 11.55 -6.69
CA ALA A 118 14.18 10.65 -5.54
C ALA A 118 13.34 9.38 -5.78
N VAL A 119 12.28 9.47 -6.57
CA VAL A 119 11.49 8.31 -7.01
C VAL A 119 12.33 7.40 -7.92
N ILE A 120 13.00 7.96 -8.90
CA ILE A 120 13.79 7.23 -9.89
C ILE A 120 14.97 6.54 -9.21
N GLU A 121 15.69 7.23 -8.33
CA GLU A 121 16.91 6.73 -7.68
C GLU A 121 16.65 5.61 -6.65
N SER A 122 15.56 5.70 -5.90
CA SER A 122 15.35 4.80 -4.75
C SER A 122 13.91 4.31 -4.57
N ALA A 123 12.98 4.66 -5.47
CA ALA A 123 11.55 4.51 -5.26
C ALA A 123 11.10 5.05 -3.88
N LEU A 124 11.74 6.15 -3.42
CA LEU A 124 11.57 6.76 -2.10
C LEU A 124 11.79 5.76 -0.94
N ASN A 125 12.70 4.83 -1.11
CA ASN A 125 13.07 3.90 -0.07
C ASN A 125 14.22 4.49 0.77
N HIS A 126 13.93 4.88 2.02
CA HIS A 126 14.92 5.45 2.95
C HIS A 126 16.00 4.44 3.39
N LEU A 127 15.82 3.16 3.12
CA LEU A 127 16.80 2.11 3.41
C LEU A 127 17.67 1.75 2.19
N ALA A 128 17.44 2.39 1.04
CA ALA A 128 18.26 2.16 -0.13
C ALA A 128 19.70 2.61 0.16
N LYS A 129 20.66 1.74 -0.16
CA LYS A 129 22.09 2.04 -0.09
C LYS A 129 22.59 2.21 -1.52
N SER A 130 23.35 3.27 -1.76
CA SER A 130 24.13 3.45 -3.00
C SER A 130 25.34 2.54 -3.00
#